data_ee057635502c8a1da246c027a86eda1a
#
_entry.id   ee057635502c8a1da246c027a86eda1a
#
_cell.length_a   1.000
_cell.length_b   1.000
_cell.length_c   1.000
_cell.angle_alpha   90.00
_cell.angle_beta   90.00
_cell.angle_gamma   90.00
#
_symmetry.space_group_name_H-M   'P 1'
#
loop_
_entity.id
_entity.type
_entity.pdbx_description
1 polymer ?
#
loop_
_entity_poly.entity_id
_entity_poly.type
_entity_poly.pdbx_seq_one_letter_code
_entity_poly.pdbx_strand_id
1 'polypeptide(L)'
;MNTKFGAPRIGKGMSKLSIIDNGAIGIKDDRIIYVGTTDELMSKFSFNEIKTKIDATNKMVIPGFVDPHTHIIFDGSRENEFQMKLEGKSYLEILQAGGGILKTVRETRKASLEKLVENGKKILDRMMRYGTTTVEAKSGYGLSTESELKILKALHILNKEHPLDIVSTFLGAHAIPLEYKDNPDDYVELIISDMIPKIVKQGLAEFCDVFCEKGIFSLEQSRKILKTALRYGLKPQIHIDEIVDTNGALLAAELKAIQTGHLLKSNDNGLKAMAEAGVIATLLPGTPFCLMLKEYAPARKMIEFEIPIALATDLNPNCWTESMQMIITLACYNMKLSPAEALTAATINSACAIDRQDQIGSLEVGKKADIVIFDIPNYNFLPYQFGVNLVSKVIKNGKILINND
;
A
#
# COMPACT_ATOMS: atom_id res chain seq x y z
N MET A 1 7.42 -11.69 14.32
CA MET A 1 7.34 -10.29 14.77
C MET A 1 6.21 -10.20 15.78
N ASN A 2 6.42 -9.69 16.94
CA ASN A 2 5.37 -9.46 17.91
C ASN A 2 5.35 -7.99 18.36
N THR A 3 4.23 -7.49 18.87
CA THR A 3 4.06 -6.09 19.29
C THR A 3 4.74 -5.75 20.62
N LYS A 4 5.60 -6.63 21.17
CA LYS A 4 6.41 -6.33 22.36
C LYS A 4 7.12 -4.97 22.30
N PHE A 5 7.24 -4.39 21.08
CA PHE A 5 7.88 -3.10 20.82
C PHE A 5 6.91 -1.99 20.39
N GLY A 6 5.59 -2.21 20.50
CA GLY A 6 4.56 -1.27 20.03
C GLY A 6 4.33 -1.28 18.50
N ALA A 7 3.29 -0.58 18.08
CA ALA A 7 2.94 -0.36 16.66
C ALA A 7 2.33 1.05 16.50
N PRO A 8 2.74 1.84 15.48
CA PRO A 8 3.81 1.54 14.52
C PRO A 8 5.20 1.53 15.17
N ARG A 9 6.17 0.91 14.50
CA ARG A 9 7.57 0.93 14.91
C ARG A 9 8.29 2.14 14.33
N ILE A 10 9.09 2.80 15.15
CA ILE A 10 9.81 4.03 14.81
C ILE A 10 11.30 3.90 15.11
N GLY A 11 12.11 4.75 14.50
CA GLY A 11 13.54 4.87 14.76
C GLY A 11 14.25 3.52 14.79
N LYS A 12 15.07 3.27 15.78
CA LYS A 12 15.80 2.00 15.97
C LYS A 12 14.87 0.79 16.22
N GLY A 13 13.61 1.02 16.59
CA GLY A 13 12.61 -0.03 16.77
C GLY A 13 12.26 -0.75 15.46
N MET A 14 12.43 -0.10 14.31
CA MET A 14 12.13 -0.70 13.00
C MET A 14 13.02 -1.90 12.67
N SER A 15 14.25 -1.97 13.20
CA SER A 15 15.16 -3.09 12.96
C SER A 15 14.97 -4.28 13.92
N LYS A 16 14.06 -4.18 14.90
CA LYS A 16 13.83 -5.24 15.91
C LYS A 16 12.76 -6.21 15.47
N LEU A 17 13.12 -7.38 14.95
CA LEU A 17 12.18 -8.34 14.36
C LEU A 17 11.58 -9.36 15.35
N SER A 18 12.19 -9.58 16.53
CA SER A 18 11.79 -10.65 17.48
C SER A 18 11.77 -12.04 16.81
N ILE A 19 12.92 -12.47 16.30
CA ILE A 19 13.09 -13.75 15.64
C ILE A 19 13.00 -14.89 16.69
N ILE A 20 12.31 -15.97 16.33
CA ILE A 20 12.24 -17.21 17.10
C ILE A 20 12.87 -18.30 16.22
N ASP A 21 14.06 -18.75 16.61
CA ASP A 21 14.71 -19.91 15.99
C ASP A 21 13.99 -21.20 16.38
N ASN A 22 13.91 -22.16 15.45
CA ASN A 22 13.09 -23.37 15.60
C ASN A 22 11.66 -23.04 16.05
N GLY A 23 11.10 -21.99 15.41
CA GLY A 23 9.79 -21.45 15.74
C GLY A 23 8.65 -22.32 15.27
N ALA A 24 7.51 -22.24 15.96
CA ALA A 24 6.26 -22.86 15.57
C ALA A 24 5.07 -21.91 15.74
N ILE A 25 4.08 -22.05 14.87
CA ILE A 25 2.82 -21.31 14.90
C ILE A 25 1.67 -22.31 14.94
N GLY A 26 0.82 -22.19 15.95
CA GLY A 26 -0.45 -22.90 16.03
C GLY A 26 -1.58 -22.06 15.48
N ILE A 27 -2.39 -22.64 14.59
CA ILE A 27 -3.52 -21.97 13.95
C ILE A 27 -4.79 -22.75 14.25
N LYS A 28 -5.86 -22.04 14.64
CA LYS A 28 -7.20 -22.60 14.76
C LYS A 28 -8.16 -21.69 13.98
N ASP A 29 -8.89 -22.29 13.06
CA ASP A 29 -9.76 -21.59 12.13
C ASP A 29 -8.98 -20.50 11.35
N ASP A 30 -9.32 -19.24 11.52
CA ASP A 30 -8.67 -18.09 10.86
C ASP A 30 -7.64 -17.36 11.75
N ARG A 31 -7.39 -17.88 12.99
CA ARG A 31 -6.59 -17.17 14.01
C ARG A 31 -5.35 -17.92 14.43
N ILE A 32 -4.32 -17.13 14.74
CA ILE A 32 -3.12 -17.62 15.44
C ILE A 32 -3.46 -17.85 16.89
N ILE A 33 -3.25 -19.08 17.39
CA ILE A 33 -3.48 -19.47 18.79
C ILE A 33 -2.19 -19.72 19.56
N TYR A 34 -1.08 -19.85 18.85
CA TYR A 34 0.23 -20.06 19.46
C TYR A 34 1.34 -19.48 18.57
N VAL A 35 2.34 -18.87 19.21
CA VAL A 35 3.61 -18.48 18.61
C VAL A 35 4.71 -18.70 19.65
N GLY A 36 5.71 -19.50 19.33
CA GLY A 36 6.81 -19.85 20.24
C GLY A 36 7.76 -20.84 19.60
N THR A 37 8.48 -21.62 20.40
CA THR A 37 9.35 -22.67 19.90
C THR A 37 8.56 -23.95 19.57
N THR A 38 9.12 -24.80 18.71
CA THR A 38 8.54 -26.10 18.35
C THR A 38 8.41 -26.99 19.57
N ASP A 39 9.44 -27.03 20.44
CA ASP A 39 9.42 -27.87 21.64
C ASP A 39 8.32 -27.49 22.63
N GLU A 40 8.11 -26.18 22.83
CA GLU A 40 7.01 -25.67 23.64
C GLU A 40 5.63 -25.98 23.05
N LEU A 41 5.48 -25.87 21.71
CA LEU A 41 4.24 -26.25 21.04
C LEU A 41 3.91 -27.71 21.29
N MET A 42 4.91 -28.59 21.11
CA MET A 42 4.78 -30.03 21.27
C MET A 42 4.45 -30.45 22.69
N SER A 43 4.85 -29.66 23.70
CA SER A 43 4.50 -29.89 25.09
C SER A 43 3.06 -29.47 25.45
N LYS A 44 2.50 -28.50 24.70
CA LYS A 44 1.17 -27.92 24.99
C LYS A 44 0.02 -28.57 24.21
N PHE A 45 0.29 -29.12 23.02
CA PHE A 45 -0.75 -29.67 22.16
C PHE A 45 -0.49 -31.13 21.80
N SER A 46 -1.54 -31.95 21.78
CA SER A 46 -1.44 -33.33 21.35
C SER A 46 -1.30 -33.44 19.83
N PHE A 47 -0.35 -34.22 19.35
CA PHE A 47 -0.12 -34.48 17.93
C PHE A 47 -1.36 -35.01 17.18
N ASN A 48 -2.21 -35.72 17.88
CA ASN A 48 -3.43 -36.36 17.32
C ASN A 48 -4.53 -35.34 17.01
N GLU A 49 -4.45 -34.14 17.59
CA GLU A 49 -5.42 -33.05 17.37
C GLU A 49 -5.05 -32.16 16.17
N ILE A 50 -3.83 -32.32 15.63
CA ILE A 50 -3.33 -31.50 14.52
C ILE A 50 -3.77 -32.10 13.20
N LYS A 51 -4.69 -31.42 12.49
CA LYS A 51 -5.21 -31.86 11.19
C LYS A 51 -4.20 -31.67 10.05
N THR A 52 -3.47 -30.55 10.06
CA THR A 52 -2.53 -30.19 8.98
C THR A 52 -1.20 -29.75 9.60
N LYS A 53 -0.12 -30.32 9.11
CA LYS A 53 1.25 -29.96 9.50
C LYS A 53 1.97 -29.40 8.28
N ILE A 54 2.64 -28.28 8.46
CA ILE A 54 3.49 -27.66 7.45
C ILE A 54 4.92 -27.70 7.99
N ASP A 55 5.80 -28.39 7.28
CA ASP A 55 7.23 -28.35 7.57
C ASP A 55 7.83 -27.08 6.96
N ALA A 56 8.36 -26.22 7.81
CA ALA A 56 9.05 -24.99 7.43
C ALA A 56 10.54 -25.03 7.81
N THR A 57 11.11 -26.23 7.94
CA THR A 57 12.54 -26.42 8.23
C THR A 57 13.40 -25.69 7.22
N ASN A 58 14.39 -24.91 7.68
CA ASN A 58 15.27 -24.06 6.88
C ASN A 58 14.54 -22.98 6.05
N LYS A 59 13.30 -22.67 6.37
CA LYS A 59 12.51 -21.63 5.69
C LYS A 59 12.23 -20.45 6.63
N MET A 60 12.08 -19.27 6.04
CA MET A 60 11.67 -18.07 6.77
C MET A 60 10.14 -17.98 6.80
N VAL A 61 9.57 -17.77 7.98
CA VAL A 61 8.13 -17.58 8.19
C VAL A 61 7.87 -16.18 8.72
N ILE A 62 7.03 -15.41 8.02
CA ILE A 62 6.69 -14.02 8.37
C ILE A 62 5.20 -13.76 8.26
N PRO A 63 4.68 -12.63 8.81
CA PRO A 63 3.34 -12.15 8.48
C PRO A 63 3.21 -11.93 6.97
N GLY A 64 2.02 -12.12 6.43
CA GLY A 64 1.73 -11.73 5.06
C GLY A 64 2.05 -10.24 4.83
N PHE A 65 2.55 -9.92 3.64
CA PHE A 65 2.77 -8.53 3.27
C PHE A 65 1.47 -7.76 3.23
N VAL A 66 1.54 -6.52 3.68
CA VAL A 66 0.48 -5.53 3.55
C VAL A 66 0.96 -4.48 2.57
N ASP A 67 0.19 -4.23 1.52
CA ASP A 67 0.47 -3.17 0.55
C ASP A 67 -0.49 -1.99 0.80
N PRO A 68 -0.03 -0.92 1.47
CA PRO A 68 -0.90 0.13 1.97
C PRO A 68 -1.17 1.26 0.95
N HIS A 69 -0.78 1.09 -0.34
CA HIS A 69 -0.97 2.12 -1.34
C HIS A 69 -0.94 1.53 -2.76
N THR A 70 -2.12 1.33 -3.34
CA THR A 70 -2.26 0.80 -4.70
C THR A 70 -3.42 1.44 -5.46
N HIS A 71 -3.39 1.31 -6.81
CA HIS A 71 -4.44 1.75 -7.73
C HIS A 71 -4.86 0.59 -8.63
N ILE A 72 -5.31 -0.53 -8.06
CA ILE A 72 -5.52 -1.81 -8.79
C ILE A 72 -6.70 -1.79 -9.75
N ILE A 73 -7.61 -0.80 -9.69
CA ILE A 73 -8.79 -0.73 -10.54
C ILE A 73 -8.62 0.32 -11.63
N PHE A 74 -8.26 -0.16 -12.80
CA PHE A 74 -8.15 0.63 -14.03
C PHE A 74 -8.34 -0.27 -15.26
N ASP A 75 -8.47 0.35 -16.43
CA ASP A 75 -8.40 -0.33 -17.73
C ASP A 75 -7.35 0.34 -18.62
N GLY A 76 -6.84 -0.44 -19.59
CA GLY A 76 -5.75 -0.02 -20.47
C GLY A 76 -4.36 -0.16 -19.82
N SER A 77 -3.37 0.25 -20.61
CA SER A 77 -1.95 0.20 -20.20
C SER A 77 -1.18 1.39 -20.77
N ARG A 78 0.02 1.62 -20.26
CA ARG A 78 0.89 2.76 -20.64
C ARG A 78 2.27 2.31 -21.11
N GLU A 79 2.42 1.08 -21.61
CA GLU A 79 3.69 0.53 -22.12
C GLU A 79 4.28 1.34 -23.26
N ASN A 80 3.44 1.95 -24.11
CA ASN A 80 3.91 2.84 -25.18
C ASN A 80 4.56 4.13 -24.63
N GLU A 81 4.09 4.61 -23.47
CA GLU A 81 4.70 5.76 -22.80
C GLU A 81 6.08 5.41 -22.22
N PHE A 82 6.26 4.17 -21.78
CA PHE A 82 7.57 3.68 -21.37
C PHE A 82 8.57 3.73 -22.53
N GLN A 83 8.17 3.24 -23.71
CA GLN A 83 8.97 3.36 -24.93
C GLN A 83 9.34 4.82 -25.25
N MET A 84 8.37 5.72 -25.20
CA MET A 84 8.59 7.15 -25.44
C MET A 84 9.58 7.77 -24.44
N LYS A 85 9.50 7.39 -23.17
CA LYS A 85 10.46 7.82 -22.13
C LYS A 85 11.89 7.35 -22.45
N LEU A 86 12.05 6.11 -22.88
CA LEU A 86 13.37 5.57 -23.30
C LEU A 86 13.92 6.31 -24.52
N GLU A 87 13.07 6.79 -25.40
CA GLU A 87 13.44 7.63 -26.57
C GLU A 87 13.73 9.09 -26.17
N GLY A 88 13.65 9.44 -24.88
CA GLY A 88 13.93 10.78 -24.37
C GLY A 88 12.80 11.78 -24.56
N LYS A 89 11.57 11.34 -24.86
CA LYS A 89 10.41 12.23 -24.96
C LYS A 89 10.11 12.85 -23.60
N SER A 90 9.86 14.16 -23.63
CA SER A 90 9.43 14.90 -22.46
C SER A 90 8.00 14.50 -22.02
N TYR A 91 7.67 14.79 -20.77
CA TYR A 91 6.31 14.60 -20.24
C TYR A 91 5.25 15.32 -21.09
N LEU A 92 5.55 16.54 -21.56
CA LEU A 92 4.64 17.30 -22.42
C LEU A 92 4.40 16.63 -23.77
N GLU A 93 5.45 16.08 -24.41
CA GLU A 93 5.31 15.34 -25.67
C GLU A 93 4.45 14.08 -25.46
N ILE A 94 4.59 13.38 -24.34
CA ILE A 94 3.76 12.21 -23.99
C ILE A 94 2.29 12.64 -23.82
N LEU A 95 2.03 13.74 -23.11
CA LEU A 95 0.68 14.27 -22.96
C LEU A 95 0.06 14.70 -24.29
N GLN A 96 0.82 15.38 -25.17
CA GLN A 96 0.36 15.78 -26.50
C GLN A 96 0.05 14.59 -27.40
N ALA A 97 0.75 13.47 -27.21
CA ALA A 97 0.44 12.20 -27.86
C ALA A 97 -0.79 11.47 -27.25
N GLY A 98 -1.48 12.11 -26.31
CA GLY A 98 -2.69 11.58 -25.68
C GLY A 98 -2.44 10.62 -24.53
N GLY A 99 -1.22 10.55 -24.01
CA GLY A 99 -0.80 9.75 -22.85
C GLY A 99 -1.15 10.38 -21.51
N GLY A 100 -0.44 9.95 -20.47
CA GLY A 100 -0.61 10.42 -19.10
C GLY A 100 -1.83 9.83 -18.38
N ILE A 101 -2.09 10.34 -17.18
CA ILE A 101 -3.19 9.86 -16.32
C ILE A 101 -4.55 9.93 -17.03
N LEU A 102 -4.79 10.96 -17.86
CA LEU A 102 -6.05 11.13 -18.57
C LEU A 102 -6.31 10.06 -19.63
N LYS A 103 -5.27 9.37 -20.16
CA LYS A 103 -5.44 8.17 -20.97
C LYS A 103 -6.10 7.05 -20.15
N THR A 104 -5.55 6.77 -18.99
CA THR A 104 -6.11 5.76 -18.08
C THR A 104 -7.54 6.12 -17.68
N VAL A 105 -7.82 7.39 -17.39
CA VAL A 105 -9.17 7.86 -17.07
C VAL A 105 -10.15 7.57 -18.20
N ARG A 106 -9.78 7.89 -19.45
CA ARG A 106 -10.65 7.63 -20.62
C ARG A 106 -10.97 6.14 -20.79
N GLU A 107 -9.97 5.26 -20.64
CA GLU A 107 -10.17 3.82 -20.79
C GLU A 107 -10.99 3.25 -19.61
N THR A 108 -10.68 3.65 -18.37
CA THR A 108 -11.41 3.20 -17.18
C THR A 108 -12.88 3.67 -17.17
N ARG A 109 -13.16 4.89 -17.65
CA ARG A 109 -14.53 5.38 -17.81
C ARG A 109 -15.36 4.52 -18.79
N LYS A 110 -14.73 4.05 -19.89
CA LYS A 110 -15.38 3.21 -20.90
C LYS A 110 -15.58 1.75 -20.44
N ALA A 111 -14.71 1.25 -19.59
CA ALA A 111 -14.76 -0.13 -19.14
C ALA A 111 -16.04 -0.40 -18.33
N SER A 112 -16.64 -1.59 -18.53
CA SER A 112 -17.76 -2.05 -17.70
C SER A 112 -17.30 -2.40 -16.28
N LEU A 113 -18.23 -2.48 -15.34
CA LEU A 113 -17.94 -2.90 -13.96
C LEU A 113 -17.31 -4.30 -13.94
N GLU A 114 -17.85 -5.22 -14.71
CA GLU A 114 -17.36 -6.61 -14.81
C GLU A 114 -15.92 -6.66 -15.32
N LYS A 115 -15.59 -5.82 -16.32
CA LYS A 115 -14.23 -5.72 -16.86
C LYS A 115 -13.24 -5.22 -15.80
N LEU A 116 -13.62 -4.19 -15.03
CA LEU A 116 -12.80 -3.66 -13.95
C LEU A 116 -12.58 -4.71 -12.82
N VAL A 117 -13.61 -5.46 -12.46
CA VAL A 117 -13.52 -6.57 -11.50
C VAL A 117 -12.59 -7.67 -12.02
N GLU A 118 -12.73 -8.08 -13.28
CA GLU A 118 -11.84 -9.08 -13.89
C GLU A 118 -10.38 -8.65 -13.90
N ASN A 119 -10.11 -7.39 -14.28
CA ASN A 119 -8.76 -6.83 -14.29
C ASN A 119 -8.16 -6.78 -12.87
N GLY A 120 -8.91 -6.26 -11.90
CA GLY A 120 -8.49 -6.19 -10.50
C GLY A 120 -8.22 -7.58 -9.90
N LYS A 121 -9.05 -8.58 -10.22
CA LYS A 121 -8.85 -9.96 -9.78
C LYS A 121 -7.52 -10.54 -10.28
N LYS A 122 -7.19 -10.35 -11.56
CA LYS A 122 -5.92 -10.81 -12.14
C LYS A 122 -4.70 -10.19 -11.44
N ILE A 123 -4.79 -8.91 -11.07
CA ILE A 123 -3.74 -8.21 -10.34
C ILE A 123 -3.62 -8.80 -8.92
N LEU A 124 -4.72 -8.93 -8.20
CA LEU A 124 -4.74 -9.50 -6.85
C LEU A 124 -4.21 -10.94 -6.80
N ASP A 125 -4.56 -11.78 -7.79
CA ASP A 125 -4.04 -13.14 -7.92
C ASP A 125 -2.51 -13.16 -8.04
N ARG A 126 -1.90 -12.20 -8.76
CA ARG A 126 -0.44 -12.08 -8.87
C ARG A 126 0.19 -11.52 -7.59
N MET A 127 -0.40 -10.48 -6.98
CA MET A 127 0.07 -9.93 -5.69
C MET A 127 0.08 -11.01 -4.60
N MET A 128 -0.96 -11.86 -4.54
CA MET A 128 -1.04 -12.99 -3.61
C MET A 128 0.12 -13.97 -3.81
N ARG A 129 0.46 -14.29 -5.05
CA ARG A 129 1.60 -15.19 -5.36
C ARG A 129 2.95 -14.62 -4.89
N TYR A 130 3.08 -13.31 -4.77
CA TYR A 130 4.27 -12.63 -4.23
C TYR A 130 4.22 -12.42 -2.71
N GLY A 131 3.18 -12.95 -2.03
CA GLY A 131 3.09 -12.96 -0.56
C GLY A 131 2.28 -11.81 0.03
N THR A 132 1.61 -10.98 -0.78
CA THR A 132 0.68 -9.98 -0.28
C THR A 132 -0.62 -10.64 0.17
N THR A 133 -1.12 -10.28 1.36
CA THR A 133 -2.35 -10.82 1.95
C THR A 133 -3.42 -9.77 2.19
N THR A 134 -3.03 -8.49 2.20
CA THR A 134 -3.93 -7.35 2.36
C THR A 134 -3.44 -6.19 1.51
N VAL A 135 -4.35 -5.50 0.84
CA VAL A 135 -4.06 -4.31 0.03
C VAL A 135 -4.97 -3.15 0.43
N GLU A 136 -4.44 -1.96 0.40
CA GLU A 136 -5.24 -0.74 0.28
C GLU A 136 -5.35 -0.38 -1.19
N ALA A 137 -6.56 -0.06 -1.65
CA ALA A 137 -6.82 0.20 -3.05
C ALA A 137 -7.64 1.48 -3.23
N LYS A 138 -7.11 2.38 -4.05
CA LYS A 138 -7.67 3.70 -4.32
C LYS A 138 -8.51 3.70 -5.59
N SER A 139 -9.57 4.51 -5.59
CA SER A 139 -10.19 4.97 -6.84
C SER A 139 -9.30 6.04 -7.51
N GLY A 140 -9.85 6.93 -8.34
CA GLY A 140 -9.10 8.07 -8.87
C GLY A 140 -8.79 8.02 -10.36
N TYR A 141 -9.28 7.02 -11.06
CA TYR A 141 -9.27 6.97 -12.53
C TYR A 141 -10.66 7.17 -13.13
N GLY A 142 -11.65 7.53 -12.29
CA GLY A 142 -12.99 7.89 -12.75
C GLY A 142 -13.14 9.39 -13.02
N LEU A 143 -12.73 10.20 -12.06
CA LEU A 143 -12.81 11.66 -12.05
C LEU A 143 -14.21 12.21 -12.39
N SER A 144 -15.24 11.44 -12.08
CA SER A 144 -16.65 11.81 -12.12
C SER A 144 -17.41 10.97 -11.09
N THR A 145 -18.53 11.46 -10.58
CA THR A 145 -19.28 10.75 -9.53
C THR A 145 -19.61 9.32 -9.94
N GLU A 146 -20.14 9.13 -11.14
CA GLU A 146 -20.54 7.80 -11.63
C GLU A 146 -19.34 6.85 -11.74
N SER A 147 -18.23 7.33 -12.31
CA SER A 147 -17.06 6.49 -12.57
C SER A 147 -16.29 6.18 -11.30
N GLU A 148 -16.17 7.12 -10.35
CA GLU A 148 -15.56 6.87 -9.04
C GLU A 148 -16.39 5.83 -8.25
N LEU A 149 -17.72 5.97 -8.23
CA LEU A 149 -18.60 4.97 -7.63
C LEU A 149 -18.47 3.59 -8.30
N LYS A 150 -18.28 3.54 -9.62
CA LYS A 150 -18.08 2.28 -10.35
C LYS A 150 -16.78 1.60 -9.92
N ILE A 151 -15.68 2.35 -9.79
CA ILE A 151 -14.39 1.83 -9.31
C ILE A 151 -14.51 1.29 -7.88
N LEU A 152 -15.09 2.08 -6.97
CA LEU A 152 -15.27 1.66 -5.58
C LEU A 152 -16.22 0.46 -5.44
N LYS A 153 -17.24 0.34 -6.30
CA LYS A 153 -18.08 -0.86 -6.38
C LYS A 153 -17.29 -2.08 -6.84
N ALA A 154 -16.37 -1.93 -7.81
CA ALA A 154 -15.48 -3.02 -8.22
C ALA A 154 -14.62 -3.50 -7.05
N LEU A 155 -14.03 -2.57 -6.25
CA LEU A 155 -13.29 -2.91 -5.04
C LEU A 155 -14.16 -3.64 -4.01
N HIS A 156 -15.39 -3.19 -3.81
CA HIS A 156 -16.33 -3.82 -2.88
C HIS A 156 -16.70 -5.26 -3.31
N ILE A 157 -16.90 -5.51 -4.60
CA ILE A 157 -17.15 -6.85 -5.14
C ILE A 157 -15.91 -7.72 -4.91
N LEU A 158 -14.74 -7.24 -5.29
CA LEU A 158 -13.48 -7.97 -5.11
C LEU A 158 -13.20 -8.30 -3.64
N ASN A 159 -13.45 -7.37 -2.71
CA ASN A 159 -13.27 -7.64 -1.29
C ASN A 159 -14.19 -8.75 -0.74
N LYS A 160 -15.31 -9.01 -1.41
CA LYS A 160 -16.20 -10.13 -1.05
C LYS A 160 -15.82 -11.45 -1.71
N GLU A 161 -15.28 -11.40 -2.92
CA GLU A 161 -15.05 -12.58 -3.75
C GLU A 161 -13.61 -13.08 -3.75
N HIS A 162 -12.64 -12.19 -3.49
CA HIS A 162 -11.22 -12.51 -3.50
C HIS A 162 -10.70 -12.84 -2.10
N PRO A 163 -9.75 -13.77 -1.94
CA PRO A 163 -9.20 -14.13 -0.63
C PRO A 163 -8.44 -13.02 0.09
N LEU A 164 -7.82 -12.08 -0.63
CA LEU A 164 -7.13 -10.94 -0.04
C LEU A 164 -8.12 -9.95 0.57
N ASP A 165 -7.77 -9.41 1.73
CA ASP A 165 -8.52 -8.27 2.28
C ASP A 165 -8.20 -7.00 1.48
N ILE A 166 -9.24 -6.23 1.13
CA ILE A 166 -9.11 -4.97 0.39
C ILE A 166 -9.68 -3.84 1.23
N VAL A 167 -8.85 -2.84 1.51
CA VAL A 167 -9.25 -1.59 2.18
C VAL A 167 -9.41 -0.51 1.13
N SER A 168 -10.63 0.02 0.99
CA SER A 168 -10.95 0.96 -0.10
C SER A 168 -10.74 2.41 0.31
N THR A 169 -10.09 3.18 -0.57
CA THR A 169 -9.84 4.61 -0.45
C THR A 169 -10.48 5.37 -1.60
N PHE A 170 -11.21 6.43 -1.30
CA PHE A 170 -11.70 7.37 -2.29
C PHE A 170 -10.61 8.37 -2.66
N LEU A 171 -10.27 8.44 -3.95
CA LEU A 171 -9.27 9.38 -4.51
C LEU A 171 -9.85 10.14 -5.72
N GLY A 172 -11.06 10.69 -5.63
CA GLY A 172 -11.59 11.55 -6.70
C GLY A 172 -10.70 12.75 -7.00
N ALA A 173 -9.91 13.18 -6.04
CA ALA A 173 -8.92 14.24 -6.19
C ALA A 173 -7.54 13.74 -6.64
N HIS A 174 -7.48 12.91 -7.68
CA HIS A 174 -6.24 12.36 -8.25
C HIS A 174 -5.69 13.23 -9.39
N ALA A 175 -6.56 13.81 -10.18
CA ALA A 175 -6.22 14.76 -11.22
C ALA A 175 -7.42 15.68 -11.52
N ILE A 176 -7.19 16.78 -12.23
CA ILE A 176 -8.28 17.62 -12.75
C ILE A 176 -8.72 17.05 -14.11
N PRO A 177 -9.98 16.62 -14.25
CA PRO A 177 -10.47 16.12 -15.53
C PRO A 177 -10.63 17.25 -16.56
N LEU A 178 -10.57 16.89 -17.84
CA LEU A 178 -10.57 17.87 -18.94
C LEU A 178 -11.77 18.82 -18.92
N GLU A 179 -12.91 18.35 -18.46
CA GLU A 179 -14.16 19.13 -18.36
C GLU A 179 -14.09 20.26 -17.33
N TYR A 180 -13.10 20.21 -16.40
CA TYR A 180 -12.89 21.19 -15.33
C TYR A 180 -11.53 21.89 -15.40
N LYS A 181 -10.77 21.72 -16.51
CA LYS A 181 -9.41 22.25 -16.62
C LYS A 181 -9.33 23.77 -16.43
N ASP A 182 -10.36 24.49 -16.85
CA ASP A 182 -10.44 25.96 -16.79
C ASP A 182 -11.03 26.46 -15.45
N ASN A 183 -11.73 25.58 -14.70
CA ASN A 183 -12.35 25.88 -13.41
C ASN A 183 -12.12 24.72 -12.41
N PRO A 184 -10.89 24.50 -11.92
CA PRO A 184 -10.59 23.41 -10.99
C PRO A 184 -11.40 23.44 -9.70
N ASP A 185 -11.78 24.63 -9.22
CA ASP A 185 -12.57 24.80 -8.00
C ASP A 185 -13.99 24.22 -8.15
N ASP A 186 -14.59 24.27 -9.33
CA ASP A 186 -15.87 23.62 -9.59
C ASP A 186 -15.77 22.10 -9.46
N TYR A 187 -14.61 21.53 -9.82
CA TYR A 187 -14.35 20.11 -9.59
C TYR A 187 -14.19 19.79 -8.10
N VAL A 188 -13.52 20.64 -7.34
CA VAL A 188 -13.44 20.53 -5.87
C VAL A 188 -14.85 20.57 -5.26
N GLU A 189 -15.72 21.49 -5.73
CA GLU A 189 -17.12 21.54 -5.26
C GLU A 189 -17.88 20.24 -5.59
N LEU A 190 -17.70 19.67 -6.80
CA LEU A 190 -18.28 18.37 -7.16
C LEU A 190 -17.82 17.25 -6.20
N ILE A 191 -16.51 17.21 -5.89
CA ILE A 191 -15.97 16.21 -4.94
C ILE A 191 -16.64 16.33 -3.58
N ILE A 192 -16.71 17.55 -3.01
CA ILE A 192 -17.17 17.76 -1.63
C ILE A 192 -18.69 17.73 -1.48
N SER A 193 -19.45 18.20 -2.49
CA SER A 193 -20.90 18.31 -2.40
C SER A 193 -21.66 17.11 -2.95
N ASP A 194 -21.05 16.31 -3.84
CA ASP A 194 -21.72 15.20 -4.51
C ASP A 194 -21.00 13.86 -4.31
N MET A 195 -19.69 13.77 -4.60
CA MET A 195 -18.98 12.47 -4.56
C MET A 195 -18.86 11.94 -3.12
N ILE A 196 -18.27 12.71 -2.19
CA ILE A 196 -18.05 12.29 -0.79
C ILE A 196 -19.37 11.84 -0.13
N PRO A 197 -20.46 12.65 -0.17
CA PRO A 197 -21.75 12.24 0.42
C PRO A 197 -22.29 10.93 -0.16
N LYS A 198 -22.20 10.73 -1.48
CA LYS A 198 -22.70 9.52 -2.14
C LYS A 198 -21.90 8.28 -1.80
N ILE A 199 -20.56 8.42 -1.69
CA ILE A 199 -19.65 7.33 -1.34
C ILE A 199 -19.88 6.88 0.10
N VAL A 200 -19.95 7.83 1.03
CA VAL A 200 -20.22 7.55 2.45
C VAL A 200 -21.60 6.92 2.63
N LYS A 201 -22.63 7.45 1.96
CA LYS A 201 -24.00 6.88 2.01
C LYS A 201 -24.03 5.41 1.58
N GLN A 202 -23.14 4.99 0.68
CA GLN A 202 -23.06 3.61 0.19
C GLN A 202 -22.03 2.75 0.93
N GLY A 203 -21.26 3.31 1.88
CA GLY A 203 -20.22 2.60 2.64
C GLY A 203 -19.10 2.02 1.77
N LEU A 204 -18.70 2.73 0.70
CA LEU A 204 -17.78 2.22 -0.30
C LEU A 204 -16.30 2.50 -0.04
N ALA A 205 -15.98 3.39 0.90
CA ALA A 205 -14.61 3.74 1.27
C ALA A 205 -14.49 3.99 2.76
N GLU A 206 -13.31 3.71 3.31
CA GLU A 206 -12.94 4.01 4.70
C GLU A 206 -12.05 5.26 4.78
N PHE A 207 -11.32 5.54 3.71
CA PHE A 207 -10.35 6.62 3.60
C PHE A 207 -10.70 7.57 2.46
N CYS A 208 -10.19 8.79 2.55
CA CYS A 208 -10.18 9.77 1.47
C CYS A 208 -8.77 10.28 1.26
N ASP A 209 -8.33 10.34 0.01
CA ASP A 209 -7.00 10.75 -0.39
C ASP A 209 -7.07 11.91 -1.39
N VAL A 210 -6.02 12.71 -1.48
CA VAL A 210 -5.88 13.83 -2.41
C VAL A 210 -4.45 13.88 -2.94
N PHE A 211 -4.26 14.10 -4.22
CA PHE A 211 -2.96 14.39 -4.79
C PHE A 211 -2.63 15.89 -4.68
N CYS A 212 -2.02 16.26 -3.55
CA CYS A 212 -1.60 17.62 -3.25
C CYS A 212 -0.25 17.90 -3.90
N GLU A 213 -0.27 18.44 -5.12
CA GLU A 213 0.94 18.68 -5.90
C GLU A 213 0.76 19.94 -6.76
N LYS A 214 1.88 20.60 -7.08
CA LYS A 214 1.89 21.80 -7.92
C LYS A 214 1.26 21.51 -9.29
N GLY A 215 0.22 22.26 -9.63
CA GLY A 215 -0.50 22.12 -10.91
C GLY A 215 -1.56 21.02 -10.92
N ILE A 216 -1.83 20.36 -9.76
CA ILE A 216 -2.90 19.38 -9.59
C ILE A 216 -3.89 19.92 -8.55
N PHE A 217 -3.73 19.61 -7.26
CA PHE A 217 -4.52 20.25 -6.20
C PHE A 217 -3.62 21.04 -5.27
N SER A 218 -4.01 22.30 -5.03
CA SER A 218 -3.32 23.18 -4.08
C SER A 218 -3.52 22.73 -2.63
N LEU A 219 -2.70 23.23 -1.70
CA LEU A 219 -2.87 22.99 -0.27
C LEU A 219 -4.28 23.34 0.23
N GLU A 220 -4.83 24.48 -0.23
CA GLU A 220 -6.16 24.94 0.19
C GLU A 220 -7.28 24.03 -0.34
N GLN A 221 -7.19 23.61 -1.60
CA GLN A 221 -8.15 22.67 -2.19
C GLN A 221 -8.06 21.32 -1.49
N SER A 222 -6.85 20.80 -1.25
CA SER A 222 -6.61 19.56 -0.53
C SER A 222 -7.14 19.62 0.90
N ARG A 223 -6.87 20.72 1.61
CA ARG A 223 -7.43 20.98 2.96
C ARG A 223 -8.95 20.95 2.98
N LYS A 224 -9.59 21.61 2.00
CA LYS A 224 -11.04 21.71 1.89
C LYS A 224 -11.66 20.33 1.67
N ILE A 225 -11.10 19.53 0.75
CA ILE A 225 -11.57 18.16 0.47
C ILE A 225 -11.42 17.27 1.70
N LEU A 226 -10.22 17.19 2.29
CA LEU A 226 -9.95 16.30 3.41
C LEU A 226 -10.68 16.70 4.69
N LYS A 227 -10.84 18.00 4.98
CA LYS A 227 -11.70 18.46 6.10
C LYS A 227 -13.18 18.10 5.88
N THR A 228 -13.63 18.09 4.63
CA THR A 228 -14.99 17.62 4.33
C THR A 228 -15.08 16.11 4.51
N ALA A 229 -14.12 15.33 3.99
CA ALA A 229 -14.06 13.90 4.17
C ALA A 229 -14.08 13.48 5.66
N LEU A 230 -13.28 14.17 6.51
CA LEU A 230 -13.28 13.98 7.97
C LEU A 230 -14.66 14.19 8.59
N ARG A 231 -15.40 15.25 8.19
CA ARG A 231 -16.78 15.51 8.67
C ARG A 231 -17.75 14.40 8.31
N TYR A 232 -17.50 13.70 7.21
CA TYR A 232 -18.26 12.53 6.79
C TYR A 232 -17.75 11.20 7.35
N GLY A 233 -16.71 11.22 8.19
CA GLY A 233 -16.16 10.04 8.86
C GLY A 233 -15.11 9.25 8.06
N LEU A 234 -14.67 9.77 6.90
CA LEU A 234 -13.55 9.17 6.16
C LEU A 234 -12.22 9.60 6.78
N LYS A 235 -11.28 8.67 6.89
CA LYS A 235 -9.94 8.93 7.42
C LYS A 235 -9.05 9.56 6.34
N PRO A 236 -8.26 10.62 6.64
CA PRO A 236 -7.46 11.30 5.63
C PRO A 236 -6.18 10.54 5.30
N GLN A 237 -5.87 10.46 4.02
CA GLN A 237 -4.59 10.13 3.43
C GLN A 237 -4.21 11.24 2.46
N ILE A 238 -2.95 11.30 2.02
CA ILE A 238 -2.54 12.36 1.11
C ILE A 238 -1.27 11.97 0.33
N HIS A 239 -1.29 12.13 -1.01
CA HIS A 239 -0.10 12.12 -1.86
C HIS A 239 0.53 13.49 -1.82
N ILE A 240 1.79 13.57 -1.45
CA ILE A 240 2.49 14.86 -1.25
C ILE A 240 3.94 14.82 -1.71
N ASP A 241 4.39 15.99 -2.14
CA ASP A 241 5.80 16.30 -2.33
C ASP A 241 6.52 15.25 -3.21
N GLU A 242 5.83 14.74 -4.23
CA GLU A 242 6.38 13.81 -5.20
C GLU A 242 7.29 14.54 -6.19
N ILE A 243 6.83 15.67 -6.74
CA ILE A 243 7.49 16.42 -7.81
C ILE A 243 8.21 17.64 -7.22
N VAL A 244 7.51 18.40 -6.36
CA VAL A 244 8.05 19.56 -5.66
C VAL A 244 7.59 19.60 -4.21
N ASP A 245 8.34 20.28 -3.35
CA ASP A 245 7.91 20.58 -1.98
C ASP A 245 6.74 21.58 -2.01
N THR A 246 5.56 21.11 -1.68
CA THR A 246 4.34 21.92 -1.57
C THR A 246 4.00 22.30 -0.13
N ASN A 247 4.84 21.94 0.84
CA ASN A 247 4.51 21.89 2.27
C ASN A 247 3.33 20.92 2.59
N GLY A 248 3.14 19.92 1.76
CA GLY A 248 2.11 18.89 1.94
C GLY A 248 2.28 18.13 3.25
N ALA A 249 3.51 17.92 3.69
CA ALA A 249 3.83 17.28 4.97
C ALA A 249 3.29 18.05 6.18
N LEU A 250 3.29 19.40 6.15
CA LEU A 250 2.67 20.21 7.18
C LEU A 250 1.14 20.08 7.18
N LEU A 251 0.52 20.00 6.00
CA LEU A 251 -0.92 19.77 5.88
C LEU A 251 -1.30 18.38 6.41
N ALA A 252 -0.50 17.35 6.12
CA ALA A 252 -0.71 16.00 6.64
C ALA A 252 -0.68 15.97 8.18
N ALA A 253 0.29 16.68 8.78
CA ALA A 253 0.39 16.84 10.23
C ALA A 253 -0.82 17.61 10.81
N GLU A 254 -1.22 18.73 10.18
CA GLU A 254 -2.40 19.52 10.57
C GLU A 254 -3.66 18.67 10.63
N LEU A 255 -3.87 17.83 9.62
CA LEU A 255 -5.06 16.99 9.48
C LEU A 255 -4.96 15.66 10.23
N LYS A 256 -3.80 15.37 10.84
CA LYS A 256 -3.49 14.06 11.45
C LYS A 256 -3.80 12.93 10.47
N ALA A 257 -3.32 13.08 9.23
CA ALA A 257 -3.48 12.05 8.23
C ALA A 257 -2.93 10.70 8.75
N ILE A 258 -3.60 9.59 8.42
CA ILE A 258 -3.14 8.27 8.85
C ILE A 258 -1.80 7.98 8.19
N GLN A 259 -1.69 8.27 6.89
CA GLN A 259 -0.47 8.12 6.11
C GLN A 259 -0.34 9.17 5.01
N THR A 260 0.89 9.32 4.52
CA THR A 260 1.21 10.11 3.33
C THR A 260 1.99 9.25 2.33
N GLY A 261 1.72 9.43 1.02
CA GLY A 261 2.48 8.79 -0.06
C GLY A 261 3.60 9.69 -0.60
N HIS A 262 4.65 9.10 -1.21
CA HIS A 262 5.79 9.67 -1.92
C HIS A 262 6.86 10.37 -1.09
N LEU A 263 6.69 11.63 -0.68
CA LEU A 263 7.60 12.36 0.20
C LEU A 263 9.02 12.59 -0.37
N LEU A 264 9.20 12.56 -1.70
CA LEU A 264 10.52 12.70 -2.32
C LEU A 264 11.15 14.06 -2.03
N LYS A 265 10.33 15.11 -1.94
CA LYS A 265 10.74 16.52 -1.86
C LYS A 265 10.39 17.18 -0.52
N SER A 266 9.83 16.44 0.44
CA SER A 266 9.44 17.00 1.74
C SER A 266 10.61 17.62 2.48
N ASN A 267 10.42 18.82 3.00
CA ASN A 267 11.40 19.53 3.81
C ASN A 267 11.43 19.04 5.27
N ASP A 268 12.51 19.39 5.98
CA ASP A 268 12.73 18.94 7.37
C ASP A 268 11.66 19.43 8.36
N ASN A 269 11.08 20.60 8.14
CA ASN A 269 10.02 21.14 9.02
C ASN A 269 8.73 20.32 8.86
N GLY A 270 8.37 19.99 7.62
CA GLY A 270 7.23 19.12 7.34
C GLY A 270 7.42 17.71 7.91
N LEU A 271 8.61 17.12 7.72
CA LEU A 271 8.93 15.81 8.26
C LEU A 271 8.85 15.79 9.79
N LYS A 272 9.39 16.79 10.48
CA LYS A 272 9.30 16.89 11.96
C LYS A 272 7.86 17.03 12.43
N ALA A 273 7.06 17.85 11.74
CA ALA A 273 5.64 17.98 12.07
C ALA A 273 4.88 16.66 11.92
N MET A 274 5.20 15.87 10.87
CA MET A 274 4.64 14.52 10.70
C MET A 274 5.03 13.59 11.84
N ALA A 275 6.29 13.61 12.29
CA ALA A 275 6.75 12.82 13.43
C ALA A 275 5.96 13.14 14.71
N GLU A 276 5.79 14.43 15.02
CA GLU A 276 5.03 14.90 16.18
C GLU A 276 3.55 14.53 16.11
N ALA A 277 2.97 14.55 14.90
CA ALA A 277 1.57 14.18 14.66
C ALA A 277 1.35 12.65 14.57
N GLY A 278 2.40 11.85 14.50
CA GLY A 278 2.33 10.38 14.34
C GLY A 278 1.88 9.91 12.96
N VAL A 279 2.07 10.74 11.92
CA VAL A 279 1.72 10.42 10.53
C VAL A 279 2.70 9.39 9.96
N ILE A 280 2.20 8.36 9.29
CA ILE A 280 3.03 7.32 8.70
C ILE A 280 3.51 7.77 7.31
N ALA A 281 4.82 7.67 7.07
CA ALA A 281 5.44 7.89 5.76
C ALA A 281 5.36 6.59 4.94
N THR A 282 4.46 6.53 3.96
CA THR A 282 4.38 5.41 3.01
C THR A 282 5.27 5.70 1.81
N LEU A 283 6.41 5.02 1.74
CA LEU A 283 7.41 5.22 0.72
C LEU A 283 7.18 4.28 -0.47
N LEU A 284 7.30 4.82 -1.66
CA LEU A 284 6.92 4.20 -2.93
C LEU A 284 8.13 4.08 -3.87
N PRO A 285 9.16 3.27 -3.54
CA PRO A 285 10.41 3.24 -4.32
C PRO A 285 10.25 2.74 -5.75
N GLY A 286 9.13 2.09 -6.08
CA GLY A 286 8.78 1.69 -7.44
C GLY A 286 8.55 2.88 -8.37
N THR A 287 7.94 3.95 -7.87
CA THR A 287 7.58 5.13 -8.67
C THR A 287 8.79 5.88 -9.21
N PRO A 288 9.78 6.34 -8.39
CA PRO A 288 10.99 6.94 -8.92
C PRO A 288 11.80 5.98 -9.80
N PHE A 289 11.79 4.66 -9.52
CA PHE A 289 12.42 3.67 -10.40
C PHE A 289 11.79 3.65 -11.79
N CYS A 290 10.47 3.55 -11.89
CA CYS A 290 9.72 3.55 -13.16
C CYS A 290 9.81 4.90 -13.91
N LEU A 291 10.00 5.99 -13.18
CA LEU A 291 10.23 7.32 -13.73
C LEU A 291 11.72 7.59 -14.08
N MET A 292 12.60 6.62 -13.82
CA MET A 292 14.07 6.73 -14.02
C MET A 292 14.69 7.92 -13.27
N LEU A 293 14.14 8.25 -12.10
CA LEU A 293 14.66 9.31 -11.24
C LEU A 293 15.89 8.83 -10.47
N LYS A 294 16.80 9.75 -10.17
CA LYS A 294 17.96 9.47 -9.32
C LYS A 294 17.67 9.68 -7.84
N GLU A 295 16.64 10.43 -7.52
CA GLU A 295 16.27 10.81 -6.16
C GLU A 295 15.16 9.92 -5.63
N TYR A 296 15.26 9.59 -4.35
CA TYR A 296 14.29 8.80 -3.59
C TYR A 296 13.97 9.53 -2.28
N ALA A 297 12.84 9.20 -1.68
CA ALA A 297 12.47 9.76 -0.39
C ALA A 297 13.57 9.54 0.68
N PRO A 298 13.84 10.53 1.55
CA PRO A 298 14.96 10.50 2.49
C PRO A 298 14.72 9.58 3.70
N ALA A 299 14.56 8.27 3.46
CA ALA A 299 14.15 7.30 4.47
C ALA A 299 15.05 7.28 5.72
N ARG A 300 16.38 7.44 5.56
CA ARG A 300 17.30 7.48 6.70
C ARG A 300 17.00 8.65 7.63
N LYS A 301 16.76 9.84 7.06
CA LYS A 301 16.38 11.03 7.83
C LYS A 301 15.02 10.84 8.52
N MET A 302 14.05 10.19 7.85
CA MET A 302 12.76 9.89 8.48
C MET A 302 12.92 8.96 9.68
N ILE A 303 13.80 7.95 9.61
CA ILE A 303 14.11 7.09 10.76
C ILE A 303 14.76 7.89 11.90
N GLU A 304 15.68 8.83 11.59
CA GLU A 304 16.31 9.71 12.57
C GLU A 304 15.30 10.63 13.26
N PHE A 305 14.28 11.09 12.54
CA PHE A 305 13.17 11.88 13.08
C PHE A 305 12.07 11.03 13.74
N GLU A 306 12.28 9.71 13.85
CA GLU A 306 11.33 8.76 14.45
C GLU A 306 9.96 8.72 13.74
N ILE A 307 9.93 9.02 12.43
CA ILE A 307 8.72 8.85 11.60
C ILE A 307 8.54 7.36 11.31
N PRO A 308 7.36 6.77 11.56
CA PRO A 308 7.09 5.40 11.14
C PRO A 308 7.05 5.31 9.61
N ILE A 309 7.82 4.38 9.04
CA ILE A 309 7.89 4.15 7.60
C ILE A 309 7.08 2.90 7.25
N ALA A 310 6.19 3.01 6.27
CA ALA A 310 5.59 1.91 5.53
C ALA A 310 6.16 1.86 4.10
N LEU A 311 6.06 0.70 3.45
CA LEU A 311 6.45 0.48 2.05
C LEU A 311 5.24 0.01 1.25
N ALA A 312 5.09 0.51 0.02
CA ALA A 312 4.03 0.10 -0.88
C ALA A 312 4.49 0.03 -2.33
N THR A 313 3.71 -0.66 -3.16
CA THR A 313 4.01 -0.81 -4.58
C THR A 313 3.70 0.43 -5.39
N ASP A 314 2.71 1.20 -4.99
CA ASP A 314 2.09 2.22 -5.83
C ASP A 314 1.68 1.63 -7.19
N LEU A 315 1.16 0.39 -7.18
CA LEU A 315 0.74 -0.28 -8.40
C LEU A 315 -0.26 0.58 -9.17
N ASN A 316 0.16 1.01 -10.34
CA ASN A 316 -0.66 1.81 -11.26
C ASN A 316 -0.14 1.61 -12.70
N PRO A 317 -0.85 2.11 -13.75
CA PRO A 317 -0.39 1.92 -15.13
C PRO A 317 0.98 2.50 -15.47
N ASN A 318 1.51 3.43 -14.69
CA ASN A 318 2.84 4.03 -14.90
C ASN A 318 3.93 3.33 -14.08
N CYS A 319 3.56 2.69 -12.95
CA CYS A 319 4.43 1.90 -12.08
C CYS A 319 3.80 0.52 -11.88
N TRP A 320 4.00 -0.38 -12.85
CA TRP A 320 3.34 -1.69 -12.83
C TRP A 320 4.22 -2.73 -12.15
N THR A 321 4.12 -2.79 -10.84
CA THR A 321 4.73 -3.85 -10.03
C THR A 321 3.75 -4.38 -8.98
N GLU A 322 3.64 -5.71 -8.89
CA GLU A 322 2.77 -6.41 -7.93
C GLU A 322 3.58 -7.06 -6.81
N SER A 323 4.89 -6.79 -6.75
CA SER A 323 5.81 -7.51 -5.89
C SER A 323 6.33 -6.65 -4.74
N MET A 324 5.81 -6.88 -3.53
CA MET A 324 6.40 -6.30 -2.31
C MET A 324 7.84 -6.76 -2.07
N GLN A 325 8.26 -7.93 -2.60
CA GLN A 325 9.66 -8.36 -2.56
C GLN A 325 10.56 -7.40 -3.36
N MET A 326 10.10 -6.96 -4.55
CA MET A 326 10.82 -5.96 -5.34
C MET A 326 10.84 -4.60 -4.64
N ILE A 327 9.76 -4.19 -4.01
CA ILE A 327 9.70 -2.94 -3.23
C ILE A 327 10.70 -2.95 -2.07
N ILE A 328 10.78 -4.04 -1.32
CA ILE A 328 11.78 -4.24 -0.27
C ILE A 328 13.20 -4.13 -0.85
N THR A 329 13.45 -4.75 -2.00
CA THR A 329 14.75 -4.68 -2.68
C THR A 329 15.10 -3.22 -3.02
N LEU A 330 14.19 -2.50 -3.69
CA LEU A 330 14.41 -1.09 -4.06
C LEU A 330 14.63 -0.21 -2.84
N ALA A 331 13.88 -0.41 -1.76
CA ALA A 331 14.05 0.33 -0.51
C ALA A 331 15.44 0.08 0.13
N CYS A 332 15.94 -1.15 0.11
CA CYS A 332 17.28 -1.46 0.60
C CYS A 332 18.37 -0.82 -0.27
N TYR A 333 18.29 -1.00 -1.60
CA TYR A 333 19.33 -0.51 -2.51
C TYR A 333 19.35 1.01 -2.66
N ASN A 334 18.18 1.64 -2.80
CA ASN A 334 18.09 3.06 -3.15
C ASN A 334 17.85 3.97 -1.93
N MET A 335 17.07 3.50 -0.93
CA MET A 335 16.74 4.29 0.25
C MET A 335 17.59 3.93 1.48
N LYS A 336 18.47 2.92 1.35
CA LYS A 336 19.39 2.45 2.42
C LYS A 336 18.67 1.96 3.67
N LEU A 337 17.46 1.41 3.52
CA LEU A 337 16.84 0.65 4.61
C LEU A 337 17.59 -0.68 4.79
N SER A 338 17.82 -1.08 6.04
CA SER A 338 18.26 -2.45 6.31
C SER A 338 17.14 -3.44 5.97
N PRO A 339 17.45 -4.72 5.66
CA PRO A 339 16.41 -5.73 5.41
C PRO A 339 15.39 -5.85 6.55
N ALA A 340 15.81 -5.68 7.79
CA ALA A 340 14.90 -5.70 8.95
C ALA A 340 13.94 -4.50 8.98
N GLU A 341 14.44 -3.28 8.70
CA GLU A 341 13.64 -2.08 8.60
C GLU A 341 12.63 -2.19 7.46
N ALA A 342 13.07 -2.66 6.27
CA ALA A 342 12.21 -2.84 5.12
C ALA A 342 11.12 -3.90 5.35
N LEU A 343 11.45 -5.00 6.06
CA LEU A 343 10.47 -6.02 6.44
C LEU A 343 9.42 -5.48 7.42
N THR A 344 9.85 -4.71 8.43
CA THR A 344 8.94 -4.01 9.35
C THR A 344 8.02 -3.04 8.59
N ALA A 345 8.58 -2.29 7.65
CA ALA A 345 7.85 -1.35 6.82
C ALA A 345 6.82 -2.02 5.90
N ALA A 346 7.10 -3.24 5.39
CA ALA A 346 6.20 -4.00 4.51
C ALA A 346 5.18 -4.88 5.26
N THR A 347 5.19 -4.87 6.59
CA THR A 347 4.32 -5.70 7.42
C THR A 347 3.57 -4.87 8.46
N ILE A 348 4.09 -4.75 9.68
CA ILE A 348 3.36 -4.10 10.80
C ILE A 348 3.14 -2.61 10.58
N ASN A 349 4.10 -1.87 10.05
CA ASN A 349 3.91 -0.44 9.79
C ASN A 349 2.93 -0.20 8.63
N SER A 350 2.96 -1.05 7.59
CA SER A 350 1.95 -1.04 6.52
C SER A 350 0.56 -1.38 7.05
N ALA A 351 0.44 -2.30 8.01
CA ALA A 351 -0.83 -2.58 8.67
C ALA A 351 -1.34 -1.36 9.46
N CYS A 352 -0.43 -0.61 10.13
CA CYS A 352 -0.78 0.65 10.79
C CYS A 352 -1.25 1.72 9.78
N ALA A 353 -0.60 1.81 8.62
CA ALA A 353 -0.94 2.78 7.57
C ALA A 353 -2.37 2.63 7.02
N ILE A 354 -2.98 1.46 7.22
CA ILE A 354 -4.37 1.17 6.83
C ILE A 354 -5.28 0.85 8.03
N ASP A 355 -4.82 1.17 9.26
CA ASP A 355 -5.57 0.97 10.52
C ASP A 355 -6.02 -0.49 10.73
N ARG A 356 -5.09 -1.45 10.53
CA ARG A 356 -5.32 -2.92 10.68
C ARG A 356 -4.29 -3.61 11.58
N GLN A 357 -3.43 -2.87 12.29
CA GLN A 357 -2.35 -3.39 13.14
C GLN A 357 -2.82 -4.34 14.24
N ASP A 358 -4.07 -4.23 14.68
CA ASP A 358 -4.63 -5.11 15.71
C ASP A 358 -5.04 -6.49 15.16
N GLN A 359 -5.14 -6.61 13.84
CA GLN A 359 -5.61 -7.83 13.18
C GLN A 359 -4.52 -8.56 12.38
N ILE A 360 -3.59 -7.81 11.77
CA ILE A 360 -2.58 -8.32 10.83
C ILE A 360 -1.21 -7.64 11.03
N GLY A 361 -0.23 -7.96 10.19
CA GLY A 361 1.09 -7.31 10.13
C GLY A 361 2.12 -7.85 11.12
N SER A 362 1.72 -8.73 12.03
CA SER A 362 2.64 -9.44 12.93
C SER A 362 2.10 -10.83 13.28
N LEU A 363 3.01 -11.75 13.62
CA LEU A 363 2.64 -13.11 14.08
C LEU A 363 2.40 -13.08 15.58
N GLU A 364 1.15 -12.90 15.99
CA GLU A 364 0.74 -12.81 17.40
C GLU A 364 -0.55 -13.57 17.65
N VAL A 365 -0.65 -14.13 18.86
CA VAL A 365 -1.87 -14.81 19.28
C VAL A 365 -3.07 -13.87 19.22
N GLY A 366 -4.14 -14.32 18.61
CA GLY A 366 -5.39 -13.58 18.39
C GLY A 366 -5.49 -12.86 17.04
N LYS A 367 -4.36 -12.61 16.35
CA LYS A 367 -4.38 -12.04 15.00
C LYS A 367 -4.77 -13.05 13.93
N LYS A 368 -5.17 -12.56 12.76
CA LYS A 368 -5.46 -13.40 11.59
C LYS A 368 -4.24 -14.23 11.21
N ALA A 369 -4.46 -15.47 10.84
CA ALA A 369 -3.42 -16.36 10.34
C ALA A 369 -3.10 -16.03 8.86
N ASP A 370 -2.53 -14.83 8.63
CA ASP A 370 -2.03 -14.35 7.37
C ASP A 370 -0.50 -14.49 7.39
N ILE A 371 0.02 -15.52 6.73
CA ILE A 371 1.41 -15.98 6.90
C ILE A 371 2.01 -16.26 5.53
N VAL A 372 3.26 -15.87 5.35
CA VAL A 372 4.06 -16.26 4.18
C VAL A 372 5.27 -17.07 4.61
N ILE A 373 5.48 -18.18 3.92
CA ILE A 373 6.67 -19.03 4.06
C ILE A 373 7.52 -18.80 2.81
N PHE A 374 8.77 -18.40 3.03
CA PHE A 374 9.77 -18.19 1.98
C PHE A 374 10.80 -19.32 1.99
N ASP A 375 11.21 -19.77 0.81
CA ASP A 375 12.26 -20.75 0.63
C ASP A 375 13.65 -20.11 0.70
N ILE A 376 13.93 -19.48 1.83
CA ILE A 376 15.19 -18.81 2.17
C ILE A 376 15.50 -18.98 3.65
N PRO A 377 16.79 -19.04 4.06
CA PRO A 377 17.18 -19.34 5.42
C PRO A 377 17.00 -18.17 6.41
N ASN A 378 16.96 -16.93 5.92
CA ASN A 378 16.78 -15.73 6.75
C ASN A 378 16.35 -14.52 5.92
N TYR A 379 15.91 -13.46 6.60
CA TYR A 379 15.34 -12.27 5.99
C TYR A 379 16.32 -11.42 5.17
N ASN A 380 17.64 -11.58 5.34
CA ASN A 380 18.63 -10.85 4.54
C ASN A 380 18.64 -11.32 3.08
N PHE A 381 18.23 -12.57 2.83
CA PHE A 381 18.10 -13.08 1.46
C PHE A 381 17.00 -12.38 0.66
N LEU A 382 15.97 -11.87 1.29
CA LEU A 382 14.82 -11.30 0.60
C LEU A 382 15.19 -10.14 -0.34
N PRO A 383 15.97 -9.10 0.06
CA PRO A 383 16.47 -8.11 -0.89
C PRO A 383 17.73 -8.55 -1.65
N TYR A 384 18.48 -9.55 -1.15
CA TYR A 384 19.74 -10.01 -1.75
C TYR A 384 19.50 -10.85 -2.99
N GLN A 385 18.58 -11.80 -2.93
CA GLN A 385 18.21 -12.68 -4.06
C GLN A 385 17.00 -12.07 -4.80
N PHE A 386 17.21 -10.94 -5.45
CA PHE A 386 16.16 -10.20 -6.14
C PHE A 386 15.86 -10.75 -7.54
N GLY A 387 14.69 -10.35 -8.09
CA GLY A 387 14.29 -10.71 -9.46
C GLY A 387 13.64 -12.09 -9.61
N VAL A 388 13.44 -12.80 -8.48
CA VAL A 388 12.77 -14.11 -8.43
C VAL A 388 11.67 -14.07 -7.35
N ASN A 389 10.69 -14.96 -7.48
CA ASN A 389 9.69 -15.13 -6.42
C ASN A 389 10.18 -16.19 -5.43
N LEU A 390 10.42 -15.77 -4.20
CA LEU A 390 10.95 -16.60 -3.12
C LEU A 390 9.86 -17.26 -2.25
N VAL A 391 8.57 -17.05 -2.59
CA VAL A 391 7.44 -17.59 -1.83
C VAL A 391 7.32 -19.10 -2.05
N SER A 392 7.40 -19.87 -0.95
CA SER A 392 7.03 -21.29 -0.92
C SER A 392 5.52 -21.44 -0.70
N LYS A 393 4.96 -20.80 0.34
CA LYS A 393 3.52 -20.88 0.63
C LYS A 393 2.95 -19.52 1.06
N VAL A 394 1.68 -19.32 0.71
CA VAL A 394 0.86 -18.23 1.27
C VAL A 394 -0.33 -18.85 2.01
N ILE A 395 -0.47 -18.46 3.26
CA ILE A 395 -1.58 -18.82 4.13
C ILE A 395 -2.38 -17.54 4.39
N LYS A 396 -3.67 -17.58 4.11
CA LYS A 396 -4.61 -16.48 4.34
C LYS A 396 -5.78 -16.96 5.17
N ASN A 397 -6.06 -16.29 6.29
CA ASN A 397 -7.11 -16.69 7.22
C ASN A 397 -7.00 -18.19 7.57
N GLY A 398 -5.77 -18.70 7.82
CA GLY A 398 -5.49 -20.09 8.18
C GLY A 398 -5.58 -21.11 7.03
N LYS A 399 -5.88 -20.68 5.79
CA LYS A 399 -5.98 -21.58 4.62
C LYS A 399 -4.77 -21.41 3.70
N ILE A 400 -4.19 -22.50 3.26
CA ILE A 400 -3.12 -22.48 2.25
C ILE A 400 -3.76 -22.09 0.91
N LEU A 401 -3.35 -20.95 0.34
CA LEU A 401 -3.81 -20.48 -0.97
C LEU A 401 -2.78 -20.69 -2.07
N ILE A 402 -1.50 -20.58 -1.75
CA ILE A 402 -0.38 -20.83 -2.65
C ILE A 402 0.49 -21.90 -2.03
N ASN A 403 0.89 -22.86 -2.85
CA ASN A 403 1.82 -23.93 -2.51
C ASN A 403 2.73 -24.17 -3.72
N ASN A 404 3.99 -23.77 -3.61
CA ASN A 404 4.99 -23.88 -4.66
C ASN A 404 6.04 -24.97 -4.35
N ASP A 405 5.85 -25.79 -3.31
CA ASP A 405 6.70 -26.94 -2.98
C ASP A 405 6.41 -28.11 -3.91
#